data_96fc60b051a9005ec16f0a615855eeb0
#
_entry.id   96fc60b051a9005ec16f0a615855eeb0
#
_cell.length_a   1.000
_cell.length_b   1.000
_cell.length_c   1.000
_cell.angle_alpha   90.00
_cell.angle_beta   90.00
_cell.angle_gamma   90.00
#
_symmetry.space_group_name_H-M   'P 1'
#
loop_
_entity.id
_entity.type
_entity.pdbx_description
1 polymer ?
#
loop_
_entity_poly.entity_id
_entity_poly.type
_entity_poly.pdbx_seq_one_letter_code
_entity_poly.pdbx_strand_id
1 'polypeptide(L)'
;FDWSELDQAVSGASAAGVSVLPAFYGTPSWMNPDFRTMPEDADSMAQWNRMLTEAVRRYGNGGTFWTQNPDLPVMPIETWQIWNEPNAKWFAVQPIVPKRYADLLIESSKTIRSIDSEAKVMLAGIFPSPDDDEGMPGATYLSKLYKIDGFRQSFDSLAAHPYAANFEASVDHLVDIREVMRLAGDGDKGLYVTEIGWGSDLRTGLGLGS
;
A
#
# COMPACT_ATOMS: atom_id res chain seq x y z
N PHE A 1 2.22 19.94 -7.36
CA PHE A 1 1.96 18.60 -7.91
C PHE A 1 1.13 18.72 -9.18
N ASP A 2 1.40 17.86 -10.16
CA ASP A 2 0.54 17.68 -11.32
C ASP A 2 -0.42 16.51 -11.02
N TRP A 3 -1.71 16.79 -10.99
CA TRP A 3 -2.76 15.82 -10.69
C TRP A 3 -3.51 15.34 -11.93
N SER A 4 -3.14 15.79 -13.13
CA SER A 4 -3.92 15.58 -14.36
C SER A 4 -4.21 14.10 -14.65
N GLU A 5 -3.23 13.21 -14.50
CA GLU A 5 -3.42 11.78 -14.73
C GLU A 5 -4.35 11.16 -13.67
N LEU A 6 -4.16 11.51 -12.39
CA LEU A 6 -5.01 11.01 -11.32
C LEU A 6 -6.43 11.61 -11.41
N ASP A 7 -6.55 12.88 -11.75
CA ASP A 7 -7.87 13.52 -12.04
C ASP A 7 -8.63 12.77 -13.13
N GLN A 8 -7.94 12.38 -14.22
CA GLN A 8 -8.54 11.62 -15.31
C GLN A 8 -8.99 10.22 -14.82
N ALA A 9 -8.17 9.53 -14.06
CA ALA A 9 -8.49 8.22 -13.51
C ALA A 9 -9.68 8.28 -12.56
N VAL A 10 -9.68 9.24 -11.63
CA VAL A 10 -10.78 9.45 -10.67
C VAL A 10 -12.07 9.84 -11.37
N SER A 11 -11.99 10.73 -12.40
CA SER A 11 -13.16 11.11 -13.20
C SER A 11 -13.78 9.90 -13.90
N GLY A 12 -12.94 9.08 -14.57
CA GLY A 12 -13.42 7.90 -15.28
C GLY A 12 -14.04 6.86 -14.35
N ALA A 13 -13.40 6.60 -13.20
CA ALA A 13 -13.91 5.69 -12.18
C ALA A 13 -15.25 6.17 -11.62
N SER A 14 -15.33 7.45 -11.22
CA SER A 14 -16.54 8.05 -10.68
C SER A 14 -17.69 8.00 -11.68
N ALA A 15 -17.46 8.37 -12.96
CA ALA A 15 -18.47 8.29 -14.00
C ALA A 15 -18.98 6.85 -14.23
N ALA A 16 -18.14 5.84 -13.98
CA ALA A 16 -18.50 4.43 -14.07
C ALA A 16 -19.09 3.84 -12.76
N GLY A 17 -19.21 4.64 -11.69
CA GLY A 17 -19.67 4.16 -10.38
C GLY A 17 -18.67 3.22 -9.68
N VAL A 18 -17.37 3.38 -9.93
CA VAL A 18 -16.30 2.54 -9.38
C VAL A 18 -15.50 3.35 -8.36
N SER A 19 -15.31 2.79 -7.16
CA SER A 19 -14.45 3.38 -6.13
C SER A 19 -12.97 3.19 -6.46
N VAL A 20 -12.15 4.19 -6.15
CA VAL A 20 -10.69 4.14 -6.34
C VAL A 20 -10.00 3.77 -5.04
N LEU A 21 -9.08 2.80 -5.09
CA LEU A 21 -8.11 2.51 -4.04
C LEU A 21 -6.72 2.91 -4.57
N PRO A 22 -6.20 4.10 -4.21
CA PRO A 22 -4.87 4.50 -4.65
C PRO A 22 -3.80 3.81 -3.80
N ALA A 23 -2.74 3.34 -4.44
CA ALA A 23 -1.51 2.91 -3.78
C ALA A 23 -0.44 4.00 -3.99
N PHE A 24 -0.06 4.69 -2.91
CA PHE A 24 1.02 5.67 -2.95
C PHE A 24 2.36 4.97 -2.68
N TYR A 25 3.22 4.92 -3.67
CA TYR A 25 4.54 4.32 -3.53
C TYR A 25 5.57 4.99 -4.44
N GLY A 26 6.83 4.76 -4.09
CA GLY A 26 7.97 5.30 -4.83
C GLY A 26 8.28 6.74 -4.47
N THR A 27 9.53 7.13 -4.70
CA THR A 27 10.00 8.50 -4.55
C THR A 27 10.37 9.07 -5.92
N PRO A 28 10.04 10.34 -6.21
CA PRO A 28 10.42 10.96 -7.48
C PRO A 28 11.94 11.14 -7.57
N SER A 29 12.47 11.12 -8.80
CA SER A 29 13.91 11.15 -9.06
C SER A 29 14.63 12.41 -8.53
N TRP A 30 13.93 13.51 -8.32
CA TRP A 30 14.48 14.71 -7.69
C TRP A 30 14.67 14.57 -6.18
N MET A 31 13.97 13.62 -5.53
CA MET A 31 14.12 13.30 -4.11
C MET A 31 15.14 12.18 -3.91
N ASN A 32 15.06 11.12 -4.70
CA ASN A 32 16.02 10.02 -4.70
C ASN A 32 16.09 9.38 -6.10
N PRO A 33 17.30 9.10 -6.63
CA PRO A 33 17.45 8.46 -7.94
C PRO A 33 16.90 7.02 -7.98
N ASP A 34 16.82 6.34 -6.83
CA ASP A 34 16.20 5.03 -6.71
C ASP A 34 14.79 5.18 -6.11
N PHE A 35 13.76 4.99 -6.93
CA PHE A 35 12.37 5.15 -6.51
C PHE A 35 11.96 4.23 -5.35
N ARG A 36 12.70 3.14 -5.11
CA ARG A 36 12.46 2.17 -4.03
C ARG A 36 12.89 2.68 -2.65
N THR A 37 13.58 3.81 -2.60
CA THR A 37 14.03 4.41 -1.34
C THR A 37 12.85 5.07 -0.64
N MET A 38 12.45 4.52 0.50
CA MET A 38 11.41 5.14 1.33
C MET A 38 11.92 6.44 1.96
N PRO A 39 11.05 7.45 2.15
CA PRO A 39 11.40 8.62 2.96
C PRO A 39 11.83 8.22 4.38
N GLU A 40 13.02 8.65 4.80
CA GLU A 40 13.58 8.33 6.15
C GLU A 40 14.06 9.59 6.89
N ASP A 41 14.60 10.57 6.17
CA ASP A 41 15.02 11.84 6.75
C ASP A 41 13.84 12.83 6.85
N ALA A 42 14.06 13.91 7.63
CA ALA A 42 13.01 14.89 7.90
C ALA A 42 12.51 15.60 6.64
N ASP A 43 13.39 15.87 5.69
CA ASP A 43 13.04 16.64 4.47
C ASP A 43 12.25 15.75 3.50
N SER A 44 12.70 14.51 3.25
CA SER A 44 11.99 13.55 2.38
C SER A 44 10.64 13.17 2.98
N MET A 45 10.55 12.97 4.29
CA MET A 45 9.29 12.70 4.98
C MET A 45 8.32 13.91 4.91
N ALA A 46 8.82 15.12 5.04
CA ALA A 46 8.00 16.33 4.89
C ALA A 46 7.41 16.46 3.48
N GLN A 47 8.18 16.14 2.44
CA GLN A 47 7.68 16.15 1.05
C GLN A 47 6.64 15.04 0.81
N TRP A 48 6.86 13.86 1.36
CA TRP A 48 5.91 12.75 1.32
C TRP A 48 4.58 13.14 2.00
N ASN A 49 4.66 13.67 3.21
CA ASN A 49 3.48 14.11 3.97
C ASN A 49 2.74 15.25 3.26
N ARG A 50 3.46 16.15 2.59
CA ARG A 50 2.85 17.20 1.77
C ARG A 50 2.06 16.60 0.60
N MET A 51 2.62 15.62 -0.10
CA MET A 51 1.92 14.94 -1.20
C MET A 51 0.65 14.25 -0.70
N LEU A 52 0.71 13.51 0.41
CA LEU A 52 -0.47 12.88 1.01
C LEU A 52 -1.52 13.92 1.43
N THR A 53 -1.08 15.03 2.05
CA THR A 53 -1.97 16.14 2.44
C THR A 53 -2.75 16.68 1.24
N GLU A 54 -2.07 16.96 0.14
CA GLU A 54 -2.73 17.48 -1.06
C GLU A 54 -3.65 16.45 -1.70
N ALA A 55 -3.25 15.16 -1.72
CA ALA A 55 -4.09 14.08 -2.25
C ALA A 55 -5.40 13.93 -1.45
N VAL A 56 -5.30 13.85 -0.12
CA VAL A 56 -6.49 13.70 0.75
C VAL A 56 -7.40 14.91 0.65
N ARG A 57 -6.86 16.13 0.65
CA ARG A 57 -7.64 17.37 0.47
C ARG A 57 -8.31 17.47 -0.90
N ARG A 58 -7.72 16.83 -1.92
CA ARG A 58 -8.26 16.87 -3.26
C ARG A 58 -9.35 15.83 -3.48
N TYR A 59 -9.11 14.58 -3.10
CA TYR A 59 -9.95 13.44 -3.47
C TYR A 59 -10.72 12.80 -2.32
N GLY A 60 -10.38 13.13 -1.08
CA GLY A 60 -11.06 12.62 0.11
C GLY A 60 -12.47 13.21 0.30
N ASN A 61 -13.05 12.94 1.44
CA ASN A 61 -14.38 13.44 1.78
C ASN A 61 -14.40 14.98 1.81
N GLY A 62 -15.34 15.57 1.08
CA GLY A 62 -15.42 17.02 0.89
C GLY A 62 -14.27 17.62 0.06
N GLY A 63 -13.52 16.80 -0.66
CA GLY A 63 -12.35 17.20 -1.42
C GLY A 63 -12.61 18.17 -2.55
N THR A 64 -11.59 18.98 -2.89
CA THR A 64 -11.71 20.05 -3.89
C THR A 64 -11.98 19.54 -5.30
N PHE A 65 -11.55 18.31 -5.62
CA PHE A 65 -11.85 17.67 -6.91
C PHE A 65 -13.36 17.59 -7.16
N TRP A 66 -14.14 17.21 -6.16
CA TRP A 66 -15.58 17.01 -6.28
C TRP A 66 -16.33 18.34 -6.49
N THR A 67 -15.89 19.40 -5.83
CA THR A 67 -16.45 20.74 -6.03
C THR A 67 -16.09 21.35 -7.39
N GLN A 68 -14.94 20.97 -7.96
CA GLN A 68 -14.51 21.40 -9.29
C GLN A 68 -15.17 20.62 -10.43
N ASN A 69 -15.75 19.45 -10.13
CA ASN A 69 -16.39 18.55 -11.09
C ASN A 69 -17.84 18.20 -10.66
N PRO A 70 -18.74 19.19 -10.60
CA PRO A 70 -20.08 19.00 -10.02
C PRO A 70 -20.99 18.06 -10.82
N ASP A 71 -20.65 17.78 -12.09
CA ASP A 71 -21.39 16.87 -12.96
C ASP A 71 -21.03 15.41 -12.73
N LEU A 72 -19.96 15.11 -11.95
CA LEU A 72 -19.59 13.75 -11.61
C LEU A 72 -20.31 13.27 -10.34
N PRO A 73 -20.63 11.96 -10.24
CA PRO A 73 -21.02 11.37 -8.97
C PRO A 73 -19.94 11.59 -7.91
N VAL A 74 -20.31 12.05 -6.73
CA VAL A 74 -19.34 12.25 -5.64
C VAL A 74 -18.98 10.90 -5.04
N MET A 75 -17.77 10.42 -5.28
CA MET A 75 -17.21 9.14 -4.82
C MET A 75 -15.85 9.36 -4.17
N PRO A 76 -15.81 9.90 -2.93
CA PRO A 76 -14.54 10.21 -2.27
C PRO A 76 -13.66 9.00 -2.08
N ILE A 77 -12.35 9.20 -2.13
CA ILE A 77 -11.39 8.18 -1.76
C ILE A 77 -11.36 8.10 -0.23
N GLU A 78 -11.82 6.96 0.30
CA GLU A 78 -11.93 6.73 1.74
C GLU A 78 -10.76 5.92 2.30
N THR A 79 -10.09 5.14 1.45
CA THR A 79 -8.98 4.24 1.84
C THR A 79 -7.72 4.55 1.04
N TRP A 80 -6.60 4.67 1.75
CA TRP A 80 -5.32 5.10 1.21
C TRP A 80 -4.27 4.02 1.48
N GLN A 81 -3.83 3.30 0.44
CA GLN A 81 -2.78 2.30 0.56
C GLN A 81 -1.40 2.98 0.54
N ILE A 82 -0.57 2.65 1.52
CA ILE A 82 0.76 3.23 1.68
C ILE A 82 1.81 2.21 1.31
N TRP A 83 2.53 2.50 0.22
CA TRP A 83 3.57 1.70 -0.40
C TRP A 83 3.08 0.45 -1.11
N ASN A 84 4.02 -0.25 -1.79
CA ASN A 84 3.83 -1.53 -2.47
C ASN A 84 4.97 -2.47 -2.11
N GLU A 85 4.68 -3.72 -1.79
CA GLU A 85 5.61 -4.83 -1.53
C GLU A 85 6.90 -4.44 -0.76
N PRO A 86 6.78 -3.81 0.44
CA PRO A 86 7.93 -3.28 1.16
C PRO A 86 8.88 -4.37 1.68
N ASN A 87 8.49 -5.61 1.54
CA ASN A 87 9.27 -6.79 1.91
C ASN A 87 10.09 -7.38 0.75
N ALA A 88 10.02 -6.79 -0.45
CA ALA A 88 10.68 -7.28 -1.65
C ALA A 88 11.61 -6.23 -2.29
N LYS A 89 12.73 -6.68 -2.89
CA LYS A 89 13.78 -5.79 -3.44
C LYS A 89 13.35 -4.94 -4.63
N TRP A 90 12.28 -5.31 -5.30
CA TRP A 90 11.76 -4.54 -6.44
C TRP A 90 11.01 -3.28 -6.04
N PHE A 91 10.58 -3.19 -4.77
CA PHE A 91 9.92 -2.00 -4.21
C PHE A 91 10.57 -1.48 -2.92
N ALA A 92 11.66 -2.08 -2.45
CA ALA A 92 12.40 -1.59 -1.29
C ALA A 92 13.91 -1.80 -1.46
N VAL A 93 14.71 -0.81 -1.05
CA VAL A 93 16.17 -0.86 -1.11
C VAL A 93 16.67 -1.88 -0.07
N GLN A 94 17.60 -2.74 -0.52
CA GLN A 94 18.26 -3.72 0.37
C GLN A 94 19.27 -3.03 1.34
N PRO A 95 19.46 -3.59 2.54
CA PRO A 95 18.70 -4.71 3.12
C PRO A 95 17.27 -4.31 3.48
N ILE A 96 16.34 -5.25 3.40
CA ILE A 96 14.96 -5.02 3.84
C ILE A 96 14.93 -4.80 5.36
N VAL A 97 14.58 -3.58 5.75
CA VAL A 97 14.51 -3.15 7.15
C VAL A 97 13.06 -2.80 7.50
N PRO A 98 12.32 -3.66 8.23
CA PRO A 98 10.91 -3.44 8.53
C PRO A 98 10.61 -2.07 9.17
N LYS A 99 11.54 -1.55 9.96
CA LYS A 99 11.39 -0.24 10.63
C LYS A 99 11.23 0.92 9.65
N ARG A 100 11.89 0.91 8.49
CA ARG A 100 11.74 1.96 7.47
C ARG A 100 10.28 2.10 7.02
N TYR A 101 9.67 0.97 6.69
CA TYR A 101 8.27 0.96 6.28
C TYR A 101 7.32 1.28 7.45
N ALA A 102 7.59 0.78 8.64
CA ALA A 102 6.76 1.09 9.81
C ALA A 102 6.74 2.59 10.11
N ASP A 103 7.90 3.24 10.09
CA ASP A 103 8.01 4.69 10.31
C ASP A 103 7.22 5.46 9.23
N LEU A 104 7.39 5.09 7.95
CA LEU A 104 6.63 5.68 6.84
C LEU A 104 5.13 5.53 7.03
N LEU A 105 4.65 4.33 7.37
CA LEU A 105 3.22 4.06 7.55
C LEU A 105 2.65 4.84 8.74
N ILE A 106 3.37 4.88 9.86
CA ILE A 106 2.95 5.62 11.05
C ILE A 106 2.81 7.12 10.75
N GLU A 107 3.79 7.73 10.09
CA GLU A 107 3.74 9.15 9.74
C GLU A 107 2.67 9.44 8.67
N SER A 108 2.54 8.57 7.67
CA SER A 108 1.47 8.66 6.67
C SER A 108 0.08 8.62 7.30
N SER A 109 -0.13 7.69 8.24
CA SER A 109 -1.39 7.54 8.97
C SER A 109 -1.74 8.79 9.79
N LYS A 110 -0.77 9.36 10.50
CA LYS A 110 -0.95 10.62 11.24
C LYS A 110 -1.34 11.76 10.30
N THR A 111 -0.64 11.88 9.18
CA THR A 111 -0.90 12.90 8.17
C THR A 111 -2.31 12.77 7.60
N ILE A 112 -2.68 11.59 7.11
CA ILE A 112 -4.00 11.35 6.50
C ILE A 112 -5.11 11.66 7.52
N ARG A 113 -5.03 11.10 8.72
CA ARG A 113 -6.06 11.27 9.75
C ARG A 113 -6.12 12.68 10.35
N SER A 114 -5.07 13.47 10.21
CA SER A 114 -5.09 14.89 10.60
C SER A 114 -5.96 15.75 9.67
N ILE A 115 -6.22 15.27 8.44
CA ILE A 115 -7.00 15.97 7.41
C ILE A 115 -8.42 15.40 7.36
N ASP A 116 -8.52 14.07 7.38
CA ASP A 116 -9.79 13.34 7.42
C ASP A 116 -9.70 12.23 8.48
N SER A 117 -10.35 12.46 9.62
CA SER A 117 -10.34 11.52 10.76
C SER A 117 -11.04 10.20 10.48
N GLU A 118 -11.92 10.17 9.47
CA GLU A 118 -12.66 8.97 9.05
C GLU A 118 -11.94 8.17 7.96
N ALA A 119 -10.91 8.75 7.34
CA ALA A 119 -10.11 8.09 6.31
C ALA A 119 -9.45 6.82 6.84
N LYS A 120 -9.46 5.77 6.03
CA LYS A 120 -8.84 4.48 6.33
C LYS A 120 -7.45 4.41 5.71
N VAL A 121 -6.54 3.82 6.44
CA VAL A 121 -5.18 3.55 5.98
C VAL A 121 -5.03 2.05 5.75
N MET A 122 -4.62 1.70 4.53
CA MET A 122 -4.32 0.32 4.16
C MET A 122 -2.80 0.11 4.16
N LEU A 123 -2.35 -0.92 4.87
CA LEU A 123 -0.98 -1.38 4.81
C LEU A 123 -0.67 -1.91 3.40
N ALA A 124 0.54 -1.69 2.92
CA ALA A 124 1.01 -2.12 1.59
C ALA A 124 0.73 -3.59 1.29
N GLY A 125 0.57 -3.90 0.03
CA GLY A 125 0.51 -5.28 -0.43
C GLY A 125 1.76 -6.05 0.00
N ILE A 126 1.57 -7.13 0.76
CA ILE A 126 2.66 -7.98 1.20
C ILE A 126 2.86 -9.11 0.20
N PHE A 127 4.08 -9.22 -0.35
CA PHE A 127 4.47 -10.32 -1.22
C PHE A 127 4.77 -11.57 -0.38
N PRO A 128 4.36 -12.77 -0.80
CA PRO A 128 4.41 -13.95 0.08
C PRO A 128 5.81 -14.38 0.45
N SER A 129 6.61 -14.71 -0.55
CA SER A 129 7.92 -15.34 -0.34
C SER A 129 8.88 -14.97 -1.46
N PRO A 130 9.50 -13.77 -1.40
CA PRO A 130 10.61 -13.48 -2.28
C PRO A 130 11.77 -14.45 -1.97
N ASP A 131 12.58 -14.77 -2.97
CA ASP A 131 13.79 -15.57 -2.78
C ASP A 131 14.71 -14.91 -1.74
N ASP A 132 15.61 -15.68 -1.10
CA ASP A 132 16.41 -15.23 0.04
C ASP A 132 17.21 -13.94 -0.22
N ASP A 133 17.67 -13.73 -1.46
CA ASP A 133 18.39 -12.53 -1.89
C ASP A 133 17.45 -11.41 -2.43
N GLU A 134 16.17 -11.67 -2.49
CA GLU A 134 15.17 -10.76 -3.05
C GLU A 134 14.31 -10.05 -2.02
N GLY A 135 14.31 -10.53 -0.78
CA GLY A 135 13.53 -9.88 0.26
C GLY A 135 13.37 -10.69 1.54
N MET A 136 12.22 -10.50 2.18
CA MET A 136 11.86 -11.17 3.43
C MET A 136 10.48 -11.82 3.27
N PRO A 137 10.29 -13.10 3.67
CA PRO A 137 8.98 -13.76 3.63
C PRO A 137 7.91 -12.92 4.33
N GLY A 138 6.73 -12.80 3.71
CA GLY A 138 5.68 -11.86 4.11
C GLY A 138 5.22 -12.01 5.57
N ALA A 139 4.95 -13.25 6.02
CA ALA A 139 4.57 -13.52 7.40
C ALA A 139 5.68 -13.14 8.40
N THR A 140 6.95 -13.40 8.05
CA THR A 140 8.11 -12.99 8.86
C THR A 140 8.24 -11.47 8.92
N TYR A 141 8.08 -10.80 7.78
CA TYR A 141 8.13 -9.34 7.70
C TYR A 141 7.03 -8.71 8.55
N LEU A 142 5.79 -9.16 8.39
CA LEU A 142 4.64 -8.66 9.16
C LEU A 142 4.82 -8.91 10.66
N SER A 143 5.34 -10.08 11.07
CA SER A 143 5.64 -10.37 12.47
C SER A 143 6.67 -9.42 13.07
N LYS A 144 7.65 -8.96 12.27
CA LYS A 144 8.63 -7.96 12.71
C LYS A 144 8.03 -6.57 12.79
N LEU A 145 7.14 -6.20 11.88
CA LEU A 145 6.41 -4.92 11.92
C LEU A 145 5.57 -4.80 13.20
N TYR A 146 4.87 -5.84 13.59
CA TYR A 146 4.06 -5.83 14.82
C TYR A 146 4.87 -5.65 16.12
N LYS A 147 6.19 -5.80 16.09
CA LYS A 147 7.07 -5.53 17.24
C LYS A 147 7.48 -4.06 17.36
N ILE A 148 7.06 -3.22 16.40
CA ILE A 148 7.42 -1.81 16.38
C ILE A 148 6.30 -0.98 17.03
N ASP A 149 6.67 -0.17 18.00
CA ASP A 149 5.73 0.67 18.73
C ASP A 149 4.96 1.62 17.78
N GLY A 150 3.65 1.70 17.95
CA GLY A 150 2.78 2.54 17.12
C GLY A 150 2.35 1.91 15.79
N PHE A 151 3.01 0.82 15.33
CA PHE A 151 2.66 0.21 14.06
C PHE A 151 1.23 -0.31 14.01
N ARG A 152 0.80 -1.04 15.03
CA ARG A 152 -0.53 -1.66 15.07
C ARG A 152 -1.68 -0.67 14.89
N GLN A 153 -1.53 0.56 15.41
CA GLN A 153 -2.55 1.60 15.37
C GLN A 153 -2.52 2.41 14.07
N SER A 154 -1.49 2.23 13.24
CA SER A 154 -1.27 3.04 12.04
C SER A 154 -2.04 2.59 10.81
N PHE A 155 -2.76 1.46 10.85
CA PHE A 155 -3.54 0.97 9.72
C PHE A 155 -4.86 0.32 10.15
N ASP A 156 -5.82 0.30 9.22
CA ASP A 156 -7.18 -0.27 9.42
C ASP A 156 -7.34 -1.60 8.69
N SER A 157 -6.60 -1.81 7.61
CA SER A 157 -6.65 -3.03 6.79
C SER A 157 -5.28 -3.32 6.16
N LEU A 158 -5.10 -4.54 5.68
CA LEU A 158 -3.89 -5.02 5.06
C LEU A 158 -4.16 -5.46 3.62
N ALA A 159 -3.32 -5.02 2.68
CA ALA A 159 -3.28 -5.55 1.33
C ALA A 159 -2.33 -6.76 1.25
N ALA A 160 -2.70 -7.78 0.51
CA ALA A 160 -1.89 -8.96 0.25
C ALA A 160 -1.80 -9.23 -1.25
N HIS A 161 -0.62 -9.66 -1.69
CA HIS A 161 -0.33 -10.06 -3.06
C HIS A 161 0.05 -11.55 -3.08
N PRO A 162 -0.91 -12.48 -2.94
CA PRO A 162 -0.62 -13.90 -2.71
C PRO A 162 -0.24 -14.63 -4.01
N TYR A 163 0.75 -14.10 -4.73
CA TYR A 163 1.31 -14.75 -5.91
C TYR A 163 1.92 -16.10 -5.53
N ALA A 164 1.54 -17.16 -6.21
CA ALA A 164 2.04 -18.51 -5.97
C ALA A 164 1.89 -19.38 -7.21
N ALA A 165 2.44 -20.60 -7.15
CA ALA A 165 2.40 -21.54 -8.27
C ALA A 165 0.98 -22.04 -8.59
N ASN A 166 0.07 -22.03 -7.61
CA ASN A 166 -1.32 -22.49 -7.73
C ASN A 166 -2.21 -21.82 -6.70
N PHE A 167 -3.51 -22.05 -6.82
CA PHE A 167 -4.52 -21.45 -5.95
C PHE A 167 -4.36 -21.85 -4.48
N GLU A 168 -4.06 -23.11 -4.20
CA GLU A 168 -3.90 -23.63 -2.84
C GLU A 168 -2.76 -22.93 -2.12
N ALA A 169 -1.61 -22.77 -2.77
CA ALA A 169 -0.47 -22.04 -2.23
C ALA A 169 -0.78 -20.54 -2.01
N SER A 170 -1.59 -19.92 -2.88
CA SER A 170 -2.06 -18.55 -2.65
C SER A 170 -2.93 -18.45 -1.39
N VAL A 171 -3.80 -19.42 -1.16
CA VAL A 171 -4.62 -19.48 0.06
C VAL A 171 -3.76 -19.70 1.30
N ASP A 172 -2.74 -20.56 1.25
CA ASP A 172 -1.82 -20.80 2.36
C ASP A 172 -1.10 -19.50 2.77
N HIS A 173 -0.66 -18.69 1.81
CA HIS A 173 -0.07 -17.38 2.10
C HIS A 173 -1.04 -16.43 2.82
N LEU A 174 -2.31 -16.41 2.42
CA LEU A 174 -3.33 -15.61 3.11
C LEU A 174 -3.60 -16.11 4.53
N VAL A 175 -3.60 -17.44 4.73
CA VAL A 175 -3.73 -18.05 6.05
C VAL A 175 -2.57 -17.67 6.95
N ASP A 176 -1.33 -17.72 6.46
CA ASP A 176 -0.13 -17.33 7.21
C ASP A 176 -0.18 -15.86 7.63
N ILE A 177 -0.54 -14.96 6.73
CA ILE A 177 -0.71 -13.53 7.02
C ILE A 177 -1.81 -13.31 8.06
N ARG A 178 -2.96 -13.97 7.90
CA ARG A 178 -4.08 -13.87 8.84
C ARG A 178 -3.72 -14.38 10.23
N GLU A 179 -2.93 -15.46 10.30
CA GLU A 179 -2.48 -16.00 11.59
C GLU A 179 -1.55 -15.03 12.32
N VAL A 180 -0.62 -14.38 11.61
CA VAL A 180 0.22 -13.31 12.19
C VAL A 180 -0.63 -12.16 12.72
N MET A 181 -1.64 -11.71 11.96
CA MET A 181 -2.57 -10.66 12.40
C MET A 181 -3.33 -11.09 13.67
N ARG A 182 -3.85 -12.32 13.69
CA ARG A 182 -4.59 -12.87 14.83
C ARG A 182 -3.73 -12.93 16.09
N LEU A 183 -2.50 -13.41 15.98
CA LEU A 183 -1.54 -13.46 17.11
C LEU A 183 -1.17 -12.07 17.62
N ALA A 184 -1.17 -11.07 16.76
CA ALA A 184 -0.95 -9.67 17.13
C ALA A 184 -2.22 -8.97 17.69
N GLY A 185 -3.38 -9.65 17.72
CA GLY A 185 -4.66 -9.10 18.18
C GLY A 185 -5.39 -8.26 17.15
N ASP A 186 -5.06 -8.40 15.85
CA ASP A 186 -5.66 -7.71 14.70
C ASP A 186 -6.43 -8.67 13.78
N GLY A 187 -6.87 -9.81 14.30
CA GLY A 187 -7.60 -10.82 13.51
C GLY A 187 -8.88 -10.30 12.84
N ASP A 188 -9.48 -9.23 13.36
CA ASP A 188 -10.71 -8.62 12.84
C ASP A 188 -10.45 -7.53 11.79
N LYS A 189 -9.21 -7.06 11.61
CA LYS A 189 -8.89 -6.10 10.54
C LYS A 189 -9.07 -6.73 9.15
N GLY A 190 -9.51 -5.92 8.18
CA GLY A 190 -9.66 -6.35 6.79
C GLY A 190 -8.35 -6.88 6.20
N LEU A 191 -8.43 -7.98 5.46
CA LEU A 191 -7.35 -8.51 4.63
C LEU A 191 -7.87 -8.56 3.20
N TYR A 192 -7.25 -7.79 2.31
CA TYR A 192 -7.69 -7.60 0.93
C TYR A 192 -6.63 -8.13 -0.03
N VAL A 193 -7.04 -8.92 -0.99
CA VAL A 193 -6.18 -9.29 -2.12
C VAL A 193 -6.28 -8.16 -3.15
N THR A 194 -5.22 -7.36 -3.25
CA THR A 194 -5.16 -6.22 -4.17
C THR A 194 -4.45 -6.58 -5.47
N GLU A 195 -3.62 -7.62 -5.45
CA GLU A 195 -3.00 -8.19 -6.63
C GLU A 195 -2.97 -9.71 -6.53
N ILE A 196 -3.28 -10.40 -7.64
CA ILE A 196 -3.15 -11.84 -7.79
C ILE A 196 -3.04 -12.20 -9.26
N GLY A 197 -2.29 -13.22 -9.59
CA GLY A 197 -2.18 -13.70 -10.97
C GLY A 197 -1.39 -14.99 -11.08
N TRP A 198 -1.62 -15.68 -12.20
CA TRP A 198 -0.91 -16.88 -12.61
C TRP A 198 -0.51 -16.75 -14.07
N GLY A 199 0.64 -17.32 -14.44
CA GLY A 199 1.04 -17.42 -15.84
C GLY A 199 0.06 -18.31 -16.63
N SER A 200 -0.32 -17.86 -17.83
CA SER A 200 -1.15 -18.64 -18.76
C SER A 200 -0.33 -19.65 -19.58
N ASP A 201 1.00 -19.65 -19.51
CA ASP A 201 1.86 -20.59 -20.23
C ASP A 201 1.99 -21.90 -19.45
N LEU A 202 1.28 -22.91 -19.95
CA LEU A 202 1.31 -24.28 -19.40
C LEU A 202 2.68 -24.96 -19.52
N ARG A 203 3.63 -24.41 -20.28
CA ARG A 203 4.96 -25.00 -20.48
C ARG A 203 5.97 -24.59 -19.42
N THR A 204 5.79 -23.47 -18.79
CA THR A 204 6.72 -22.97 -17.74
C THR A 204 6.24 -23.22 -16.34
N GLY A 205 4.98 -23.58 -16.13
CA GLY A 205 4.37 -23.89 -14.82
C GLY A 205 4.36 -22.73 -13.81
N LEU A 206 5.05 -21.64 -14.10
CA LEU A 206 5.20 -20.50 -13.21
C LEU A 206 5.38 -19.24 -14.04
N GLY A 207 4.46 -18.34 -13.99
CA GLY A 207 4.58 -17.01 -14.58
C GLY A 207 5.35 -16.01 -13.71
N LEU A 208 6.17 -16.48 -12.78
CA LEU A 208 7.11 -15.64 -12.07
C LEU A 208 8.47 -15.98 -12.64
N GLY A 209 8.98 -15.10 -13.51
CA GLY A 209 10.22 -15.29 -14.20
C GLY A 209 11.37 -15.61 -13.27
N SER A 210 12.22 -16.48 -13.76
CA SER A 210 13.58 -16.68 -13.29
C SER A 210 14.39 -15.37 -13.36
#